data_95d7dfbf3b4654042aea4fac2b47635e
#
_entry.id   95d7dfbf3b4654042aea4fac2b47635e
#
_cell.length_a   1.000
_cell.length_b   1.000
_cell.length_c   1.000
_cell.angle_alpha   90.00
_cell.angle_beta   90.00
_cell.angle_gamma   90.00
#
_symmetry.space_group_name_H-M   'P 1'
#
loop_
_entity.id
_entity.type
_entity.pdbx_description
1 polymer ?
#
loop_
_entity_poly.entity_id
_entity_poly.type
_entity_poly.pdbx_seq_one_letter_code
_entity_poly.pdbx_strand_id
1 'polypeptide(L)'
;TNYAFNNAMRYDISDQTTHWKVDLAYTSQVNYNYETPCLLEVYPEKAPGIDLAPNEYFKSVRTNELLMDSYDRQRRGLMIKKMYRTLAPWTTQNPIFMHLVSKNDQEVKNAIDQCVATGYEAVILSFGSHLNMEDSSMANIKKWKTLTDYAHQHKILLGGYSLFSSRRISDADDVVDIKTGKPGGAFFGNAPCFGSNWGLAYRDKIKYFFKSTGFDIWENDGPYPGDVCASTTHPGHKGYDDSQWRQMEIQKELYHWLNESG
;
A
#
# COMPACT_ATOMS: atom_id res chain seq x y z
N THR A 1 26.56 -10.17 8.60
CA THR A 1 25.89 -10.05 7.30
C THR A 1 24.48 -10.59 7.37
N ASN A 2 24.30 -11.83 7.79
CA ASN A 2 22.99 -12.44 7.93
C ASN A 2 22.06 -11.67 8.87
N TYR A 3 22.61 -11.02 9.86
CA TYR A 3 21.82 -10.24 10.80
C TYR A 3 21.23 -8.97 10.19
N ALA A 4 22.03 -8.22 9.44
CA ALA A 4 21.54 -7.03 8.75
C ALA A 4 20.52 -7.40 7.68
N PHE A 5 20.74 -8.50 7.02
CA PHE A 5 19.86 -9.10 6.06
C PHE A 5 18.53 -9.55 6.68
N ASN A 6 18.60 -10.29 7.79
CA ASN A 6 17.42 -10.70 8.53
C ASN A 6 16.61 -9.50 9.07
N ASN A 7 17.24 -8.40 9.39
CA ASN A 7 16.53 -7.19 9.78
C ASN A 7 15.74 -6.57 8.61
N ALA A 8 16.30 -6.57 7.42
CA ALA A 8 15.56 -6.17 6.24
C ALA A 8 14.37 -7.11 6.01
N MET A 9 14.60 -8.41 6.10
CA MET A 9 13.56 -9.42 5.96
C MET A 9 12.47 -9.38 7.03
N ARG A 10 12.72 -8.79 8.19
CA ARG A 10 11.66 -8.66 9.22
C ARG A 10 10.47 -7.84 8.77
N TYR A 11 10.66 -6.95 7.84
CA TYR A 11 9.56 -6.21 7.23
C TYR A 11 8.86 -7.02 6.13
N ASP A 12 9.58 -8.01 5.59
CA ASP A 12 9.09 -8.82 4.48
C ASP A 12 8.39 -10.10 4.94
N ILE A 13 8.40 -10.40 6.24
CA ILE A 13 7.66 -11.56 6.78
C ILE A 13 6.17 -11.43 6.52
N SER A 14 5.64 -10.22 6.48
CA SER A 14 4.25 -9.93 6.11
C SER A 14 4.08 -9.63 4.62
N ASP A 15 5.14 -9.27 3.92
CA ASP A 15 5.17 -9.05 2.49
C ASP A 15 5.64 -10.33 1.79
N GLN A 16 4.71 -11.06 1.25
CA GLN A 16 4.98 -12.31 0.54
C GLN A 16 5.30 -12.09 -0.95
N THR A 17 5.41 -10.85 -1.39
CA THR A 17 5.69 -10.54 -2.81
C THR A 17 7.16 -10.58 -3.16
N THR A 18 8.04 -10.26 -2.21
CA THR A 18 9.48 -10.23 -2.42
C THR A 18 10.23 -10.80 -1.24
N HIS A 19 11.36 -11.43 -1.49
CA HIS A 19 12.28 -11.86 -0.45
C HIS A 19 13.73 -11.80 -0.95
N TRP A 20 14.63 -11.73 0.00
CA TRP A 20 16.06 -11.72 -0.24
C TRP A 20 16.61 -13.12 -0.02
N LYS A 21 17.41 -13.57 -0.95
CA LYS A 21 18.10 -14.85 -0.85
C LYS A 21 19.59 -14.67 -1.12
N VAL A 22 20.39 -15.24 -0.25
CA VAL A 22 21.81 -15.44 -0.51
C VAL A 22 21.99 -16.85 -1.05
N ASP A 23 22.49 -17.00 -2.25
CA ASP A 23 22.81 -18.30 -2.81
C ASP A 23 24.13 -18.79 -2.22
N LEU A 24 24.02 -19.73 -1.29
CA LEU A 24 25.18 -20.32 -0.63
C LEU A 24 26.01 -21.25 -1.54
N ALA A 25 25.46 -21.67 -2.66
CA ALA A 25 26.17 -22.44 -3.66
C ALA A 25 27.06 -21.57 -4.58
N TYR A 26 26.76 -20.27 -4.65
CA TYR A 26 27.58 -19.33 -5.41
C TYR A 26 28.79 -18.90 -4.59
N THR A 27 29.92 -19.52 -4.88
CA THR A 27 31.21 -19.23 -4.24
C THR A 27 32.28 -18.90 -5.29
N SER A 28 33.14 -17.95 -4.96
CA SER A 28 34.33 -17.73 -5.77
C SER A 28 35.30 -18.90 -5.62
N GLN A 29 35.83 -19.42 -6.69
CA GLN A 29 36.78 -20.52 -6.67
C GLN A 29 38.11 -20.19 -5.98
N VAL A 30 38.38 -18.92 -5.76
CA VAL A 30 39.71 -18.44 -5.37
C VAL A 30 39.79 -18.05 -3.91
N ASN A 31 38.68 -17.96 -3.23
CA ASN A 31 38.67 -17.39 -1.89
C ASN A 31 38.25 -18.39 -0.82
N TYR A 32 39.11 -18.61 0.10
CA TYR A 32 38.94 -19.53 1.21
C TYR A 32 38.88 -18.82 2.56
N ASN A 33 38.93 -17.48 2.56
CA ASN A 33 39.02 -16.67 3.77
C ASN A 33 37.73 -15.95 4.14
N TYR A 34 36.58 -16.46 3.72
CA TYR A 34 35.25 -15.80 3.89
C TYR A 34 35.10 -14.45 3.19
N GLU A 35 35.99 -14.14 2.25
CA GLU A 35 35.94 -12.95 1.40
C GLU A 35 35.32 -13.24 0.03
N THR A 36 34.77 -14.42 -0.11
CA THR A 36 34.12 -14.87 -1.35
C THR A 36 32.90 -14.01 -1.63
N PRO A 37 32.78 -13.44 -2.84
CA PRO A 37 31.58 -12.70 -3.21
C PRO A 37 30.36 -13.62 -3.16
N CYS A 38 29.27 -13.12 -2.60
CA CYS A 38 28.00 -13.81 -2.54
C CYS A 38 27.07 -13.30 -3.67
N LEU A 39 26.34 -14.20 -4.25
CA LEU A 39 25.17 -13.81 -5.03
C LEU A 39 24.04 -13.41 -4.09
N LEU A 40 23.55 -12.18 -4.25
CA LEU A 40 22.36 -11.70 -3.59
C LEU A 40 21.23 -11.63 -4.60
N GLU A 41 20.20 -12.43 -4.38
CA GLU A 41 19.03 -12.47 -5.25
C GLU A 41 17.85 -11.74 -4.61
N VAL A 42 17.16 -10.93 -5.40
CA VAL A 42 15.89 -10.30 -5.04
C VAL A 42 14.87 -10.68 -6.10
N TYR A 43 13.85 -11.38 -5.70
CA TYR A 43 12.81 -11.84 -6.61
C TYR A 43 11.44 -11.89 -5.91
N PRO A 44 10.34 -11.75 -6.65
CA PRO A 44 9.01 -11.95 -6.09
C PRO A 44 8.82 -13.43 -5.70
N GLU A 45 8.15 -13.68 -4.58
CA GLU A 45 7.86 -15.03 -4.12
C GLU A 45 7.04 -15.82 -5.15
N LYS A 46 6.05 -15.16 -5.74
CA LYS A 46 5.33 -15.64 -6.92
C LYS A 46 5.87 -14.92 -8.14
N ALA A 47 6.20 -15.67 -9.17
CA ALA A 47 6.67 -15.12 -10.43
C ALA A 47 5.65 -14.13 -10.98
N PRO A 48 6.08 -13.09 -11.74
CA PRO A 48 5.13 -12.16 -12.36
C PRO A 48 4.17 -12.83 -13.34
N GLY A 49 4.45 -14.05 -13.81
CA GLY A 49 3.59 -14.82 -14.71
C GLY A 49 3.21 -14.07 -16.00
N ILE A 50 4.09 -13.21 -16.49
CA ILE A 50 3.81 -12.28 -17.58
C ILE A 50 4.26 -12.90 -18.90
N ASP A 51 3.33 -12.97 -19.86
CA ASP A 51 3.66 -13.26 -21.25
C ASP A 51 4.08 -11.95 -21.95
N LEU A 52 5.24 -11.97 -22.59
CA LEU A 52 5.73 -10.85 -23.37
C LEU A 52 5.46 -11.10 -24.86
N ALA A 53 4.76 -10.20 -25.50
CA ALA A 53 4.64 -10.20 -26.95
C ALA A 53 5.94 -9.70 -27.61
N PRO A 54 6.14 -9.96 -28.92
CA PRO A 54 7.27 -9.39 -29.65
C PRO A 54 7.29 -7.86 -29.52
N ASN A 55 8.48 -7.32 -29.21
CA ASN A 55 8.72 -5.88 -28.95
C ASN A 55 8.14 -5.32 -27.65
N GLU A 56 7.59 -6.13 -26.77
CA GLU A 56 7.28 -5.73 -25.40
C GLU A 56 8.49 -5.90 -24.49
N TYR A 57 8.52 -5.16 -23.41
CA TYR A 57 9.56 -5.26 -22.39
C TYR A 57 8.94 -5.45 -21.00
N PHE A 58 9.62 -6.21 -20.17
CA PHE A 58 9.28 -6.38 -18.77
C PHE A 58 10.16 -5.46 -17.91
N LYS A 59 9.53 -4.68 -17.07
CA LYS A 59 10.22 -3.87 -16.06
C LYS A 59 10.21 -4.61 -14.73
N SER A 60 11.37 -5.08 -14.31
CA SER A 60 11.54 -5.77 -13.03
C SER A 60 11.27 -4.85 -11.84
N VAL A 61 11.20 -5.45 -10.65
CA VAL A 61 11.15 -4.70 -9.39
C VAL A 61 12.38 -3.78 -9.27
N ARG A 62 12.17 -2.61 -8.66
CA ARG A 62 13.26 -1.74 -8.24
C ARG A 62 13.72 -2.17 -6.86
N THR A 63 15.01 -2.37 -6.71
CA THR A 63 15.63 -2.68 -5.42
C THR A 63 16.54 -1.53 -5.00
N ASN A 64 16.62 -1.30 -3.69
CA ASN A 64 17.50 -0.30 -3.11
C ASN A 64 18.35 -0.99 -2.05
N GLU A 65 19.65 -0.90 -2.18
CA GLU A 65 20.60 -1.45 -1.22
C GLU A 65 21.15 -0.34 -0.34
N LEU A 66 21.12 -0.56 0.97
CA LEU A 66 21.78 0.31 1.94
C LEU A 66 22.97 -0.41 2.56
N LEU A 67 24.17 -0.06 2.10
CA LEU A 67 25.39 -0.56 2.69
C LEU A 67 25.68 0.15 4.01
N MET A 68 25.77 -0.62 5.08
CA MET A 68 26.08 -0.11 6.40
C MET A 68 27.59 -0.07 6.61
N ASP A 69 28.14 1.11 6.91
CA ASP A 69 29.57 1.33 7.15
C ASP A 69 29.97 1.18 8.63
N SER A 70 29.02 0.84 9.50
CA SER A 70 29.25 0.75 10.94
C SER A 70 28.31 -0.25 11.61
N TYR A 71 28.76 -0.85 12.68
CA TYR A 71 27.95 -1.64 13.61
C TYR A 71 27.26 -0.78 14.67
N ASP A 72 27.62 0.48 14.81
CA ASP A 72 27.00 1.39 15.75
C ASP A 72 25.50 1.56 15.45
N ARG A 73 24.67 1.34 16.46
CA ARG A 73 23.20 1.34 16.32
C ARG A 73 22.67 2.70 15.89
N GLN A 74 23.22 3.77 16.46
CA GLN A 74 22.74 5.12 16.19
C GLN A 74 23.12 5.55 14.77
N ARG A 75 24.35 5.28 14.35
CA ARG A 75 24.83 5.57 13.00
C ARG A 75 24.01 4.81 11.94
N ARG A 76 23.74 3.54 12.18
CA ARG A 76 22.86 2.74 11.30
C ARG A 76 21.46 3.32 11.21
N GLY A 77 20.87 3.74 12.33
CA GLY A 77 19.56 4.39 12.35
C GLY A 77 19.54 5.70 11.54
N LEU A 78 20.60 6.51 11.65
CA LEU A 78 20.73 7.73 10.86
C LEU A 78 20.88 7.44 9.36
N MET A 79 21.59 6.40 8.97
CA MET A 79 21.72 5.97 7.57
C MET A 79 20.37 5.54 6.98
N ILE A 80 19.57 4.77 7.73
CA ILE A 80 18.21 4.39 7.32
C ILE A 80 17.34 5.65 7.12
N LYS A 81 17.34 6.57 8.08
CA LYS A 81 16.60 7.83 7.95
C LYS A 81 17.04 8.65 6.72
N LYS A 82 18.35 8.69 6.47
CA LYS A 82 18.89 9.37 5.27
C LYS A 82 18.40 8.69 3.98
N MET A 83 18.39 7.37 3.95
CA MET A 83 17.88 6.60 2.81
C MET A 83 16.41 6.97 2.53
N TYR A 84 15.55 6.91 3.53
CA TYR A 84 14.13 7.26 3.36
C TYR A 84 13.93 8.72 2.91
N ARG A 85 14.67 9.65 3.48
CA ARG A 85 14.63 11.06 3.03
C ARG A 85 15.04 11.24 1.57
N THR A 86 15.91 10.37 1.07
CA THR A 86 16.37 10.43 -0.33
C THR A 86 15.39 9.76 -1.28
N LEU A 87 14.85 8.59 -0.90
CA LEU A 87 14.00 7.78 -1.76
C LEU A 87 12.52 8.20 -1.70
N ALA A 88 12.08 8.64 -0.53
CA ALA A 88 10.68 8.98 -0.26
C ALA A 88 10.61 10.21 0.69
N PRO A 89 11.03 11.40 0.23
CA PRO A 89 11.11 12.60 1.07
C PRO A 89 9.77 12.97 1.72
N TRP A 90 8.66 12.67 1.08
CA TRP A 90 7.31 12.88 1.63
C TRP A 90 7.04 12.11 2.92
N THR A 91 7.73 11.00 3.19
CA THR A 91 7.57 10.23 4.45
C THR A 91 8.13 10.93 5.67
N THR A 92 8.82 12.05 5.50
CA THR A 92 9.40 12.84 6.59
C THR A 92 8.51 13.99 7.06
N GLN A 93 7.40 14.22 6.37
CA GLN A 93 6.43 15.26 6.67
C GLN A 93 5.15 14.64 7.19
N ASN A 94 5.20 14.12 8.42
CA ASN A 94 4.02 13.52 9.05
C ASN A 94 3.32 14.57 9.90
N PRO A 95 2.07 14.95 9.61
CA PRO A 95 1.30 15.85 10.44
C PRO A 95 0.97 15.20 11.79
N ILE A 96 0.80 16.02 12.82
CA ILE A 96 0.19 15.57 14.08
C ILE A 96 -1.31 15.50 13.83
N PHE A 97 -1.89 14.32 13.90
CA PHE A 97 -3.29 14.12 13.55
C PHE A 97 -4.11 13.49 14.66
N MET A 98 -5.40 13.77 14.63
CA MET A 98 -6.43 13.17 15.46
C MET A 98 -7.18 12.11 14.65
N HIS A 99 -7.27 10.89 15.17
CA HIS A 99 -8.22 9.89 14.68
C HIS A 99 -9.59 10.12 15.27
N LEU A 100 -10.61 10.16 14.43
CA LEU A 100 -12.00 10.41 14.81
C LEU A 100 -12.91 9.30 14.31
N VAL A 101 -13.71 8.72 15.17
CA VAL A 101 -14.86 7.89 14.81
C VAL A 101 -16.11 8.73 14.88
N SER A 102 -16.48 9.39 13.79
CA SER A 102 -17.62 10.31 13.72
C SER A 102 -18.92 9.61 13.38
N LYS A 103 -20.02 10.14 13.91
CA LYS A 103 -21.38 9.70 13.60
C LYS A 103 -22.14 10.68 12.70
N ASN A 104 -21.69 11.93 12.65
CA ASN A 104 -22.33 13.00 11.90
C ASN A 104 -21.34 14.13 11.58
N ASP A 105 -21.75 15.03 10.71
CA ASP A 105 -20.95 16.16 10.23
C ASP A 105 -20.58 17.16 11.33
N GLN A 106 -21.41 17.30 12.37
CA GLN A 106 -21.12 18.22 13.46
C GLN A 106 -19.94 17.74 14.31
N GLU A 107 -19.82 16.43 14.52
CA GLU A 107 -18.68 15.86 15.24
C GLU A 107 -17.37 16.10 14.46
N VAL A 108 -17.40 16.06 13.12
CA VAL A 108 -16.23 16.38 12.29
C VAL A 108 -15.82 17.83 12.47
N LYS A 109 -16.78 18.78 12.43
CA LYS A 109 -16.50 20.20 12.67
C LYS A 109 -15.94 20.44 14.07
N ASN A 110 -16.54 19.83 15.08
CA ASN A 110 -16.05 19.95 16.46
C ASN A 110 -14.60 19.43 16.60
N ALA A 111 -14.27 18.34 15.93
CA ALA A 111 -12.90 17.81 15.95
C ALA A 111 -11.92 18.74 15.24
N ILE A 112 -12.31 19.35 14.12
CA ILE A 112 -11.51 20.37 13.44
C ILE A 112 -11.25 21.55 14.38
N ASP A 113 -12.27 22.08 15.06
CA ASP A 113 -12.15 23.18 16.02
C ASP A 113 -11.24 22.81 17.20
N GLN A 114 -11.35 21.58 17.69
CA GLN A 114 -10.45 21.06 18.73
C GLN A 114 -9.00 20.96 18.25
N CYS A 115 -8.77 20.51 17.02
CA CYS A 115 -7.44 20.48 16.42
C CYS A 115 -6.82 21.87 16.36
N VAL A 116 -7.57 22.88 15.92
CA VAL A 116 -7.13 24.28 15.95
C VAL A 116 -6.74 24.73 17.35
N ALA A 117 -7.56 24.44 18.33
CA ALA A 117 -7.33 24.86 19.71
C ALA A 117 -6.13 24.18 20.39
N THR A 118 -5.76 22.97 19.92
CA THR A 118 -4.73 22.13 20.56
C THR A 118 -3.46 21.99 19.74
N GLY A 119 -3.40 22.54 18.52
CA GLY A 119 -2.22 22.50 17.68
C GLY A 119 -2.05 21.19 16.89
N TYR A 120 -3.11 20.42 16.70
CA TYR A 120 -3.12 19.33 15.74
C TYR A 120 -3.19 19.89 14.32
N GLU A 121 -2.66 19.13 13.36
CA GLU A 121 -2.53 19.55 11.97
C GLU A 121 -3.52 18.86 11.03
N ALA A 122 -4.08 17.73 11.47
CA ALA A 122 -5.00 16.93 10.66
C ALA A 122 -6.05 16.19 11.49
N VAL A 123 -7.19 15.87 10.86
CA VAL A 123 -8.19 14.92 11.34
C VAL A 123 -8.29 13.78 10.34
N ILE A 124 -8.16 12.54 10.78
CA ILE A 124 -8.42 11.34 9.98
C ILE A 124 -9.70 10.67 10.49
N LEU A 125 -10.68 10.56 9.59
CA LEU A 125 -11.92 9.82 9.86
C LEU A 125 -11.62 8.32 9.81
N SER A 126 -11.51 7.72 11.00
CA SER A 126 -11.06 6.35 11.20
C SER A 126 -12.17 5.32 10.91
N PHE A 127 -11.79 4.04 11.01
CA PHE A 127 -12.72 2.92 10.85
C PHE A 127 -13.97 3.09 11.74
N GLY A 128 -15.14 2.85 11.17
CA GLY A 128 -16.43 3.01 11.88
C GLY A 128 -17.00 4.42 11.86
N SER A 129 -16.33 5.39 11.24
CA SER A 129 -16.89 6.71 10.94
C SER A 129 -18.02 6.62 9.91
N HIS A 130 -18.83 7.67 9.81
CA HIS A 130 -19.89 7.77 8.80
C HIS A 130 -19.38 8.17 7.41
N LEU A 131 -18.06 8.19 7.21
CA LEU A 131 -17.42 8.40 5.92
C LEU A 131 -17.65 7.19 5.00
N ASN A 132 -18.06 7.47 3.77
CA ASN A 132 -18.07 6.48 2.70
C ASN A 132 -17.43 7.05 1.42
N MET A 133 -16.16 6.72 1.19
CA MET A 133 -15.43 7.17 0.01
C MET A 133 -15.84 6.41 -1.28
N GLU A 134 -16.57 5.30 -1.14
CA GLU A 134 -17.07 4.53 -2.28
C GLU A 134 -18.41 5.04 -2.83
N ASP A 135 -19.08 5.93 -2.09
CA ASP A 135 -20.30 6.57 -2.54
C ASP A 135 -19.98 7.82 -3.39
N SER A 136 -20.13 7.67 -4.69
CA SER A 136 -19.91 8.73 -5.68
C SER A 136 -21.13 9.63 -5.93
N SER A 137 -22.19 9.51 -5.13
CA SER A 137 -23.37 10.36 -5.24
C SER A 137 -23.03 11.85 -5.05
N MET A 138 -23.72 12.71 -5.79
CA MET A 138 -23.54 14.16 -5.68
C MET A 138 -23.78 14.67 -4.25
N ALA A 139 -24.71 14.07 -3.51
CA ALA A 139 -25.00 14.43 -2.14
C ALA A 139 -23.81 14.12 -1.22
N ASN A 140 -23.21 12.93 -1.33
CA ASN A 140 -22.03 12.53 -0.56
C ASN A 140 -20.83 13.41 -0.91
N ILE A 141 -20.55 13.61 -2.18
CA ILE A 141 -19.42 14.46 -2.62
C ILE A 141 -19.59 15.89 -2.12
N LYS A 142 -20.76 16.50 -2.28
CA LYS A 142 -21.04 17.86 -1.80
C LYS A 142 -20.85 17.99 -0.29
N LYS A 143 -21.35 17.02 0.46
CA LYS A 143 -21.21 16.97 1.91
C LYS A 143 -19.73 16.98 2.31
N TRP A 144 -18.96 16.04 1.80
CA TRP A 144 -17.53 15.90 2.17
C TRP A 144 -16.70 17.06 1.67
N LYS A 145 -16.99 17.59 0.48
CA LYS A 145 -16.36 18.83 0.03
C LYS A 145 -16.59 20.00 0.98
N THR A 146 -17.82 20.17 1.46
CA THR A 146 -18.14 21.24 2.42
C THR A 146 -17.34 21.09 3.73
N LEU A 147 -17.16 19.86 4.23
CA LEU A 147 -16.38 19.59 5.43
C LEU A 147 -14.88 19.78 5.19
N THR A 148 -14.38 19.41 4.03
CA THR A 148 -12.98 19.65 3.64
C THR A 148 -12.71 21.16 3.52
N ASP A 149 -13.59 21.89 2.83
CA ASP A 149 -13.46 23.35 2.71
C ASP A 149 -13.45 24.03 4.09
N TYR A 150 -14.26 23.54 5.04
CA TYR A 150 -14.26 24.00 6.43
C TYR A 150 -12.90 23.70 7.11
N ALA A 151 -12.37 22.48 6.96
CA ALA A 151 -11.08 22.11 7.51
C ALA A 151 -9.95 23.00 6.95
N HIS A 152 -9.92 23.17 5.63
CA HIS A 152 -8.90 24.00 4.95
C HIS A 152 -8.97 25.49 5.36
N GLN A 153 -10.17 26.05 5.57
CA GLN A 153 -10.32 27.41 6.11
C GLN A 153 -9.66 27.56 7.48
N HIS A 154 -9.62 26.48 8.25
CA HIS A 154 -8.98 26.40 9.57
C HIS A 154 -7.53 25.88 9.51
N LYS A 155 -6.99 25.65 8.32
CA LYS A 155 -5.64 25.11 8.09
C LYS A 155 -5.43 23.72 8.69
N ILE A 156 -6.48 22.92 8.73
CA ILE A 156 -6.47 21.52 9.15
C ILE A 156 -6.63 20.64 7.91
N LEU A 157 -5.79 19.61 7.80
CA LEU A 157 -5.92 18.60 6.77
C LEU A 157 -7.04 17.63 7.15
N LEU A 158 -7.78 17.13 6.15
CA LEU A 158 -8.82 16.15 6.37
C LEU A 158 -8.49 14.84 5.65
N GLY A 159 -8.49 13.75 6.40
CA GLY A 159 -8.20 12.42 5.90
C GLY A 159 -9.31 11.43 6.16
N GLY A 160 -9.23 10.29 5.50
CA GLY A 160 -10.20 9.22 5.68
C GLY A 160 -9.61 7.83 5.54
N TYR A 161 -10.17 6.93 6.33
CA TYR A 161 -9.87 5.51 6.33
C TYR A 161 -10.73 4.78 5.30
N SER A 162 -10.11 3.84 4.60
CA SER A 162 -10.82 2.86 3.78
C SER A 162 -10.33 1.45 4.07
N LEU A 163 -11.28 0.54 4.25
CA LEU A 163 -11.01 -0.89 4.39
C LEU A 163 -11.14 -1.55 3.02
N PHE A 164 -10.04 -2.10 2.52
CA PHE A 164 -10.06 -2.93 1.31
C PHE A 164 -10.12 -4.41 1.68
N SER A 165 -9.19 -4.87 2.50
CA SER A 165 -9.09 -6.27 2.94
C SER A 165 -10.15 -6.65 3.96
N SER A 166 -10.19 -7.94 4.33
CA SER A 166 -11.01 -8.45 5.44
C SER A 166 -12.51 -8.28 5.26
N ARG A 167 -12.99 -8.12 4.03
CA ARG A 167 -14.42 -8.04 3.73
C ARG A 167 -14.79 -8.88 2.52
N ARG A 168 -16.03 -9.29 2.48
CA ARG A 168 -16.61 -9.98 1.34
C ARG A 168 -17.36 -8.98 0.47
N ILE A 169 -17.15 -9.05 -0.84
CA ILE A 169 -17.88 -8.28 -1.85
C ILE A 169 -18.87 -9.19 -2.59
N SER A 170 -18.35 -10.13 -3.37
CA SER A 170 -19.15 -11.09 -4.12
C SER A 170 -18.31 -12.28 -4.56
N ASP A 171 -18.96 -13.35 -5.01
CA ASP A 171 -18.26 -14.50 -5.60
C ASP A 171 -17.49 -14.12 -6.88
N ALA A 172 -17.91 -13.08 -7.56
CA ALA A 172 -17.29 -12.61 -8.80
C ALA A 172 -16.10 -11.67 -8.59
N ASP A 173 -15.94 -11.10 -7.38
CA ASP A 173 -14.95 -10.05 -7.11
C ASP A 173 -13.95 -10.40 -6.02
N ASP A 174 -14.28 -11.37 -5.17
CA ASP A 174 -13.36 -11.83 -4.12
C ASP A 174 -12.23 -12.68 -4.71
N VAL A 175 -11.12 -12.75 -3.99
CA VAL A 175 -10.02 -13.66 -4.35
C VAL A 175 -10.50 -15.12 -4.34
N VAL A 176 -10.01 -15.89 -5.29
CA VAL A 176 -10.32 -17.32 -5.44
C VAL A 176 -9.14 -18.14 -4.93
N ASP A 177 -9.43 -19.02 -3.98
CA ASP A 177 -8.45 -19.99 -3.45
C ASP A 177 -8.14 -21.06 -4.51
N ILE A 178 -6.86 -21.25 -4.81
CA ILE A 178 -6.39 -22.25 -5.78
C ILE A 178 -6.73 -23.68 -5.39
N LYS A 179 -6.86 -23.97 -4.09
CA LYS A 179 -7.14 -25.32 -3.59
C LYS A 179 -8.60 -25.70 -3.73
N THR A 180 -9.49 -24.75 -3.56
CA THR A 180 -10.94 -24.99 -3.54
C THR A 180 -11.64 -24.54 -4.81
N GLY A 181 -11.01 -23.65 -5.60
CA GLY A 181 -11.63 -23.00 -6.75
C GLY A 181 -12.80 -22.09 -6.39
N LYS A 182 -12.93 -21.70 -5.13
CA LYS A 182 -14.02 -20.86 -4.61
C LYS A 182 -13.47 -19.59 -3.95
N PRO A 183 -14.31 -18.54 -3.78
CA PRO A 183 -13.92 -17.37 -3.02
C PRO A 183 -13.42 -17.72 -1.63
N GLY A 184 -12.30 -17.13 -1.22
CA GLY A 184 -11.62 -17.40 0.04
C GLY A 184 -10.12 -17.57 -0.13
N GLY A 185 -9.46 -18.10 0.90
CA GLY A 185 -8.01 -18.31 0.90
C GLY A 185 -7.19 -17.06 1.17
N ALA A 186 -7.84 -15.91 1.36
CA ALA A 186 -7.18 -14.69 1.80
C ALA A 186 -6.68 -14.81 3.24
N PHE A 187 -5.66 -14.02 3.59
CA PHE A 187 -5.06 -14.06 4.92
C PHE A 187 -6.09 -13.84 6.05
N PHE A 188 -7.06 -12.96 5.82
CA PHE A 188 -8.15 -12.67 6.76
C PHE A 188 -9.48 -13.36 6.37
N GLY A 189 -9.42 -14.43 5.61
CA GLY A 189 -10.60 -15.20 5.18
C GLY A 189 -11.09 -14.80 3.80
N ASN A 190 -12.00 -13.85 3.70
CA ASN A 190 -12.44 -13.27 2.44
C ASN A 190 -11.79 -11.89 2.23
N ALA A 191 -11.39 -11.62 1.01
CA ALA A 191 -10.93 -10.31 0.59
C ALA A 191 -11.27 -10.09 -0.88
N PRO A 192 -11.62 -8.87 -1.29
CA PRO A 192 -11.79 -8.58 -2.71
C PRO A 192 -10.44 -8.65 -3.44
N CYS A 193 -10.48 -9.04 -4.70
CA CYS A 193 -9.33 -8.97 -5.58
C CYS A 193 -9.22 -7.57 -6.20
N PHE A 194 -8.07 -6.93 -6.09
CA PHE A 194 -7.87 -5.60 -6.69
C PHE A 194 -7.90 -5.62 -8.22
N GLY A 195 -7.69 -6.79 -8.82
CA GLY A 195 -7.82 -7.03 -10.25
C GLY A 195 -9.24 -7.38 -10.72
N SER A 196 -10.22 -7.50 -9.82
CA SER A 196 -11.62 -7.73 -10.18
C SER A 196 -12.30 -6.47 -10.73
N ASN A 197 -13.49 -6.62 -11.28
CA ASN A 197 -14.28 -5.47 -11.73
C ASN A 197 -14.57 -4.50 -10.57
N TRP A 198 -14.92 -5.03 -9.41
CA TRP A 198 -15.13 -4.22 -8.22
C TRP A 198 -13.85 -3.53 -7.77
N GLY A 199 -12.71 -4.25 -7.75
CA GLY A 199 -11.42 -3.69 -7.34
C GLY A 199 -10.97 -2.51 -8.22
N LEU A 200 -11.11 -2.65 -9.53
CA LEU A 200 -10.85 -1.56 -10.48
C LEU A 200 -11.80 -0.39 -10.29
N ALA A 201 -13.09 -0.66 -10.09
CA ALA A 201 -14.09 0.38 -9.80
C ALA A 201 -13.83 1.07 -8.45
N TYR A 202 -13.39 0.33 -7.44
CA TYR A 202 -12.98 0.89 -6.15
C TYR A 202 -11.83 1.91 -6.32
N ARG A 203 -10.77 1.54 -7.05
CA ARG A 203 -9.67 2.45 -7.38
C ARG A 203 -10.18 3.76 -7.99
N ASP A 204 -11.08 3.66 -8.96
CA ASP A 204 -11.60 4.83 -9.68
C ASP A 204 -12.51 5.68 -8.79
N LYS A 205 -13.29 5.06 -7.89
CA LYS A 205 -14.08 5.76 -6.88
C LYS A 205 -13.22 6.52 -5.89
N ILE A 206 -12.13 5.93 -5.40
CA ILE A 206 -11.19 6.62 -4.51
C ILE A 206 -10.58 7.84 -5.23
N LYS A 207 -10.10 7.69 -6.46
CA LYS A 207 -9.59 8.81 -7.27
C LYS A 207 -10.64 9.91 -7.43
N TYR A 208 -11.86 9.52 -7.77
CA TYR A 208 -12.96 10.47 -7.95
C TYR A 208 -13.30 11.20 -6.65
N PHE A 209 -13.37 10.49 -5.53
CA PHE A 209 -13.66 11.07 -4.21
C PHE A 209 -12.61 12.12 -3.83
N PHE A 210 -11.33 11.77 -3.85
CA PHE A 210 -10.26 12.70 -3.51
C PHE A 210 -10.26 13.94 -4.42
N LYS A 211 -10.32 13.74 -5.73
CA LYS A 211 -10.36 14.84 -6.70
C LYS A 211 -11.54 15.76 -6.49
N SER A 212 -12.70 15.22 -6.12
CA SER A 212 -13.93 15.99 -6.02
C SER A 212 -14.16 16.65 -4.69
N THR A 213 -13.60 16.10 -3.60
CA THR A 213 -13.78 16.59 -2.24
C THR A 213 -12.60 17.42 -1.73
N GLY A 214 -11.40 17.19 -2.26
CA GLY A 214 -10.18 17.81 -1.79
C GLY A 214 -9.63 17.20 -0.49
N PHE A 215 -9.97 15.94 -0.18
CA PHE A 215 -9.34 15.23 0.93
C PHE A 215 -7.83 15.15 0.76
N ASP A 216 -7.10 15.25 1.87
CA ASP A 216 -5.64 15.37 1.87
C ASP A 216 -4.93 14.05 2.21
N ILE A 217 -5.54 13.21 3.04
CA ILE A 217 -4.89 12.01 3.57
C ILE A 217 -5.76 10.78 3.30
N TRP A 218 -5.16 9.76 2.73
CA TRP A 218 -5.77 8.44 2.58
C TRP A 218 -5.13 7.44 3.53
N GLU A 219 -5.87 6.98 4.51
CA GLU A 219 -5.51 5.85 5.35
C GLU A 219 -6.10 4.57 4.74
N ASN A 220 -5.23 3.76 4.14
CA ASN A 220 -5.63 2.54 3.45
C ASN A 220 -5.31 1.29 4.28
N ASP A 221 -6.33 0.50 4.58
CA ASP A 221 -6.18 -0.79 5.24
C ASP A 221 -6.28 -1.92 4.22
N GLY A 222 -5.11 -2.34 3.73
CA GLY A 222 -4.98 -3.33 2.66
C GLY A 222 -5.38 -2.83 1.27
N PRO A 223 -5.21 -3.60 0.24
CA PRO A 223 -4.44 -4.84 0.17
C PRO A 223 -2.94 -4.50 0.15
N TYR A 224 -2.14 -5.07 0.99
CA TYR A 224 -0.73 -4.70 1.03
C TYR A 224 0.01 -5.17 -0.22
N PRO A 225 0.26 -6.45 -0.50
CA PRO A 225 0.63 -6.90 -1.83
C PRO A 225 -0.56 -7.40 -2.67
N GLY A 226 -1.75 -7.52 -2.08
CA GLY A 226 -2.88 -8.27 -2.63
C GLY A 226 -2.78 -9.75 -2.32
N ASP A 227 -3.90 -10.38 -1.99
CA ASP A 227 -3.97 -11.82 -1.81
C ASP A 227 -3.85 -12.53 -3.16
N VAL A 228 -3.19 -13.68 -3.18
CA VAL A 228 -3.05 -14.49 -4.40
C VAL A 228 -4.43 -14.98 -4.84
N CYS A 229 -4.77 -14.80 -6.12
CA CYS A 229 -6.10 -15.08 -6.66
C CYS A 229 -6.03 -16.03 -7.86
N ALA A 230 -6.70 -17.16 -7.77
CA ALA A 230 -6.77 -18.16 -8.85
C ALA A 230 -7.88 -17.87 -9.88
N SER A 231 -8.61 -16.78 -9.78
CA SER A 231 -9.62 -16.41 -10.77
C SER A 231 -9.00 -16.21 -12.15
N THR A 232 -9.64 -16.73 -13.17
CA THR A 232 -9.30 -16.50 -14.59
C THR A 232 -10.28 -15.56 -15.28
N THR A 233 -11.23 -15.00 -14.52
CA THR A 233 -12.27 -14.12 -15.03
C THR A 233 -12.12 -12.66 -14.58
N HIS A 234 -11.19 -12.38 -13.69
CA HIS A 234 -10.88 -11.03 -13.27
C HIS A 234 -10.12 -10.28 -14.37
N PRO A 235 -10.54 -9.07 -14.76
CA PRO A 235 -9.94 -8.37 -15.89
C PRO A 235 -8.51 -7.86 -15.61
N GLY A 236 -8.14 -7.71 -14.35
CA GLY A 236 -6.85 -7.14 -13.95
C GLY A 236 -5.69 -8.15 -13.89
N HIS A 237 -5.96 -9.45 -14.03
CA HIS A 237 -4.93 -10.50 -14.09
C HIS A 237 -5.44 -11.72 -14.84
N LYS A 238 -4.54 -12.61 -15.25
CA LYS A 238 -4.88 -13.82 -16.01
C LYS A 238 -5.21 -15.02 -15.13
N GLY A 239 -4.61 -15.09 -13.94
CA GLY A 239 -4.79 -16.23 -13.04
C GLY A 239 -3.87 -16.18 -11.83
N TYR A 240 -3.60 -17.36 -11.26
CA TYR A 240 -2.87 -17.51 -10.02
C TYR A 240 -1.46 -16.90 -10.07
N ASP A 241 -0.72 -17.15 -11.15
CA ASP A 241 0.71 -16.85 -11.21
C ASP A 241 1.01 -15.36 -11.39
N ASP A 242 0.12 -14.58 -12.01
CA ASP A 242 0.29 -13.15 -12.22
C ASP A 242 -0.56 -12.28 -11.31
N SER A 243 -1.51 -12.87 -10.57
CA SER A 243 -2.54 -12.13 -9.84
C SER A 243 -1.97 -11.13 -8.83
N GLN A 244 -1.01 -11.55 -8.02
CA GLN A 244 -0.43 -10.72 -6.97
C GLN A 244 0.41 -9.58 -7.57
N TRP A 245 1.21 -9.88 -8.60
CA TRP A 245 1.97 -8.87 -9.32
C TRP A 245 1.06 -7.79 -9.93
N ARG A 246 0.00 -8.21 -10.60
CA ARG A 246 -0.95 -7.29 -11.23
C ARG A 246 -1.70 -6.43 -10.22
N GLN A 247 -2.13 -7.00 -9.12
CA GLN A 247 -2.76 -6.23 -8.04
C GLN A 247 -1.80 -5.17 -7.46
N MET A 248 -0.52 -5.52 -7.27
CA MET A 248 0.49 -4.54 -6.85
C MET A 248 0.69 -3.42 -7.87
N GLU A 249 0.70 -3.72 -9.16
CA GLU A 249 0.83 -2.69 -10.20
C GLU A 249 -0.35 -1.71 -10.18
N ILE A 250 -1.58 -2.22 -10.07
CA ILE A 250 -2.80 -1.40 -9.97
C ILE A 250 -2.74 -0.51 -8.72
N GLN A 251 -2.32 -1.07 -7.59
CA GLN A 251 -2.18 -0.33 -6.34
C GLN A 251 -1.08 0.73 -6.42
N LYS A 252 0.06 0.38 -6.99
CA LYS A 252 1.17 1.31 -7.21
C LYS A 252 0.75 2.51 -8.06
N GLU A 253 -0.03 2.29 -9.12
CA GLU A 253 -0.59 3.37 -9.94
C GLU A 253 -1.51 4.29 -9.13
N LEU A 254 -2.33 3.75 -8.24
CA LEU A 254 -3.18 4.54 -7.35
C LEU A 254 -2.35 5.40 -6.39
N TYR A 255 -1.31 4.82 -5.77
CA TYR A 255 -0.41 5.57 -4.89
C TYR A 255 0.38 6.65 -5.62
N HIS A 256 0.87 6.37 -6.82
CA HIS A 256 1.51 7.40 -7.65
C HIS A 256 0.56 8.54 -7.96
N TRP A 257 -0.66 8.22 -8.37
CA TRP A 257 -1.67 9.23 -8.65
C TRP A 257 -1.97 10.10 -7.43
N LEU A 258 -2.13 9.50 -6.25
CA LEU A 258 -2.36 10.25 -5.00
C LEU A 258 -1.19 11.18 -4.67
N ASN A 259 0.04 10.70 -4.81
CA ASN A 259 1.24 11.50 -4.52
C ASN A 259 1.48 12.64 -5.52
N GLU A 260 0.99 12.51 -6.76
CA GLU A 260 1.13 13.53 -7.80
C GLU A 260 -0.03 14.53 -7.83
N SER A 261 -1.12 14.21 -7.17
CA SER A 261 -2.36 15.01 -7.19
C SER A 261 -2.51 15.92 -5.98
N GLY A 262 -1.65 15.76 -4.98
CA GLY A 262 -1.67 16.49 -3.71
C GLY A 262 -0.77 17.72 -3.66
#